data_844af50d84afbd9eab29b1a1e465e75e
#
_entry.id   844af50d84afbd9eab29b1a1e465e75e
#
_cell.length_a   1.000
_cell.length_b   1.000
_cell.length_c   1.000
_cell.angle_alpha   90.00
_cell.angle_beta   90.00
_cell.angle_gamma   90.00
#
_symmetry.space_group_name_H-M   'P 1'
#
loop_
_entity.id
_entity.type
_entity.pdbx_description
1 polymer ?
#
loop_
_entity_poly.entity_id
_entity_poly.type
_entity_poly.pdbx_seq_one_letter_code
_entity_poly.pdbx_strand_id
1 'polypeptide(L)'
;MKGSYVVCFDPLDGSNNIECLVSVGSIFAVYKRKTVAGVEPADIEKDVLNPGRELVAAGYALYGAATMMVLSTGKSVNGFILDPSIGNLSSVICNYSDIM
;
A
#
# COMPACT_ATOMS: atom_id res chain seq x y z
N MET A 1 4.90 18.72 12.10
CA MET A 1 4.22 17.82 13.06
C MET A 1 4.53 16.37 12.71
N LYS A 2 5.02 15.61 13.67
CA LYS A 2 5.37 14.20 13.41
C LYS A 2 4.19 13.30 13.73
N GLY A 3 3.81 12.46 12.78
CA GLY A 3 2.69 11.56 12.94
C GLY A 3 3.02 10.30 13.74
N SER A 4 1.99 9.52 14.03
CA SER A 4 2.09 8.26 14.79
C SER A 4 2.32 7.04 13.89
N TYR A 5 2.39 7.23 12.57
CA TYR A 5 2.55 6.17 11.59
C TYR A 5 3.76 6.42 10.69
N VAL A 6 4.31 5.33 10.18
CA VAL A 6 5.39 5.36 9.20
C VAL A 6 4.88 4.69 7.93
N VAL A 7 5.07 5.35 6.80
CA VAL A 7 4.69 4.84 5.49
C VAL A 7 5.96 4.51 4.70
N CYS A 8 6.05 3.28 4.23
CA CYS A 8 7.09 2.83 3.32
C CYS A 8 6.45 2.61 1.97
N PHE A 9 7.05 3.10 0.90
CA PHE A 9 6.46 2.95 -0.42
C PHE A 9 7.52 2.93 -1.51
N ASP A 10 7.18 2.23 -2.59
CA ASP A 10 7.86 2.32 -3.88
C ASP A 10 6.88 3.00 -4.83
N PRO A 11 7.17 4.24 -5.26
CA PRO A 11 6.21 5.00 -6.06
C PRO A 11 6.01 4.44 -7.47
N LEU A 12 7.00 3.74 -8.02
CA LEU A 12 6.90 3.17 -9.36
C LEU A 12 7.73 1.89 -9.45
N ASP A 13 7.16 0.81 -8.94
CA ASP A 13 7.76 -0.52 -9.02
C ASP A 13 7.64 -1.07 -10.44
N GLY A 14 8.71 -1.68 -10.94
CA GLY A 14 8.77 -2.18 -12.30
C GLY A 14 9.15 -1.14 -13.34
N SER A 15 9.65 0.03 -12.92
CA SER A 15 10.03 1.11 -13.84
C SER A 15 11.10 0.69 -14.87
N ASN A 16 11.94 -0.27 -14.53
CA ASN A 16 12.96 -0.80 -15.45
C ASN A 16 12.37 -1.57 -16.62
N ASN A 17 11.10 -1.94 -16.56
CA ASN A 17 10.40 -2.75 -17.57
C ASN A 17 9.41 -1.94 -18.40
N ILE A 18 9.40 -0.62 -18.28
CA ILE A 18 8.46 0.25 -19.00
C ILE A 18 8.58 0.05 -20.51
N GLU A 19 9.80 -0.07 -21.02
CA GLU A 19 10.05 -0.27 -22.46
C GLU A 19 9.51 -1.61 -22.98
N CYS A 20 9.36 -2.59 -22.10
CA CYS A 20 8.84 -3.92 -22.45
C CYS A 20 7.31 -4.00 -22.39
N LEU A 21 6.62 -2.89 -22.13
CA LEU A 21 5.16 -2.80 -21.99
C LEU A 21 4.61 -3.69 -20.87
N VAL A 22 5.43 -4.01 -19.89
CA VAL A 22 5.02 -4.74 -18.69
C VAL A 22 4.34 -3.77 -17.73
N SER A 23 3.30 -4.22 -17.04
CA SER A 23 2.60 -3.40 -16.06
C SER A 23 3.54 -2.93 -14.95
N VAL A 24 3.37 -1.68 -14.54
CA VAL A 24 4.07 -1.07 -13.42
C VAL A 24 3.07 -0.70 -12.34
N GLY A 25 3.53 -0.44 -11.14
CA GLY A 25 2.64 -0.13 -10.05
C GLY A 25 3.33 0.61 -8.92
N SER A 26 2.53 0.99 -7.95
CA SER A 26 3.00 1.53 -6.67
C SER A 26 2.67 0.53 -5.58
N ILE A 27 3.56 0.39 -4.61
CA ILE A 27 3.32 -0.46 -3.45
C ILE A 27 3.60 0.34 -2.18
N PHE A 28 2.83 0.11 -1.14
CA PHE A 28 3.01 0.82 0.11
C PHE A 28 2.69 -0.08 1.31
N ALA A 29 3.27 0.27 2.44
CA ALA A 29 3.05 -0.39 3.72
C ALA A 29 3.04 0.65 4.83
N VAL A 30 2.15 0.49 5.79
CA VAL A 30 1.98 1.40 6.91
C VAL A 30 2.22 0.67 8.22
N TYR A 31 3.18 1.16 8.98
CA TYR A 31 3.45 0.67 10.34
C TYR A 31 3.05 1.72 11.36
N LYS A 32 2.64 1.26 12.53
CA LYS A 32 2.51 2.15 13.68
C LYS A 32 3.89 2.46 14.23
N ARG A 33 4.16 3.73 14.46
CA ARG A 33 5.43 4.17 15.01
C ARG A 33 5.62 3.63 16.43
N LYS A 34 6.77 3.00 16.70
CA LYS A 34 7.13 2.48 18.03
C LYS A 34 7.86 3.52 18.87
N THR A 35 8.55 4.46 18.24
CA THR A 35 9.17 5.60 18.94
C THR A 35 8.08 6.61 19.31
N VAL A 36 8.27 7.29 20.45
CA VAL A 36 7.27 8.25 20.92
C VAL A 36 7.34 9.53 20.12
N ALA A 37 6.24 9.87 19.43
CA ALA A 37 6.15 11.09 18.63
C ALA A 37 6.33 12.34 19.50
N GLY A 38 7.24 13.22 19.07
CA GLY A 38 7.56 14.46 19.80
C GLY A 38 8.59 14.31 20.92
N VAL A 39 8.93 13.08 21.31
CA VAL A 39 9.91 12.78 22.36
C VAL A 39 11.15 12.13 21.77
N GLU A 40 10.97 11.18 20.87
CA GLU A 40 12.06 10.45 20.22
C GLU A 40 12.06 10.73 18.72
N PRO A 41 13.22 10.81 18.08
CA PRO A 41 13.29 10.86 16.62
C PRO A 41 12.83 9.52 16.03
N ALA A 42 12.30 9.56 14.81
CA ALA A 42 11.96 8.34 14.08
C ALA A 42 13.23 7.51 13.83
N ASP A 43 13.13 6.22 14.08
CA ASP A 43 14.22 5.27 13.94
C ASP A 43 13.84 4.18 12.95
N ILE A 44 14.64 3.98 11.92
CA ILE A 44 14.37 2.98 10.89
C ILE A 44 14.33 1.57 11.49
N GLU A 45 15.24 1.25 12.40
CA GLU A 45 15.28 -0.09 13.01
C GLU A 45 14.05 -0.39 13.85
N LYS A 46 13.58 0.59 14.61
CA LYS A 46 12.42 0.41 15.50
C LYS A 46 11.09 0.60 14.77
N ASP A 47 11.03 1.53 13.83
CA ASP A 47 9.77 1.97 13.23
C ASP A 47 9.46 1.29 11.90
N VAL A 48 10.48 0.80 11.18
CA VAL A 48 10.34 0.27 9.82
C VAL A 48 10.69 -1.22 9.72
N LEU A 49 11.80 -1.63 10.33
CA LEU A 49 12.27 -3.03 10.23
C LEU A 49 11.49 -3.94 11.18
N ASN A 50 10.22 -4.16 10.84
CA ASN A 50 9.30 -4.96 11.63
C ASN A 50 8.71 -6.09 10.78
N PRO A 51 8.26 -7.20 11.41
CA PRO A 51 7.57 -8.25 10.68
C PRO A 51 6.33 -7.73 9.96
N GLY A 52 6.02 -8.31 8.78
CA GLY A 52 4.87 -7.90 8.00
C GLY A 52 3.53 -8.03 8.74
N ARG A 53 3.43 -8.95 9.69
CA ARG A 53 2.23 -9.13 10.53
C ARG A 53 1.93 -7.93 11.42
N GLU A 54 2.91 -7.04 11.65
CA GLU A 54 2.72 -5.80 12.42
C GLU A 54 2.25 -4.64 11.57
N LEU A 55 2.07 -4.84 10.26
CA LEU A 55 1.53 -3.82 9.39
C LEU A 55 0.11 -3.42 9.80
N VAL A 56 -0.15 -2.13 9.85
CA VAL A 56 -1.48 -1.57 10.08
C VAL A 56 -2.30 -1.63 8.80
N ALA A 57 -1.68 -1.30 7.70
CA ALA A 57 -2.27 -1.33 6.38
C ALA A 57 -1.19 -1.55 5.33
N ALA A 58 -1.57 -2.13 4.22
CA ALA A 58 -0.68 -2.29 3.07
C ALA A 58 -1.52 -2.35 1.81
N GLY A 59 -0.91 -2.05 0.69
CA GLY A 59 -1.62 -2.11 -0.57
C GLY A 59 -0.71 -1.90 -1.75
N TYR A 60 -1.31 -2.03 -2.92
CA TYR A 60 -0.64 -1.72 -4.17
C TYR A 60 -1.65 -1.22 -5.20
N ALA A 61 -1.15 -0.45 -6.13
CA ALA A 61 -1.88 -0.03 -7.31
C ALA A 61 -1.15 -0.54 -8.55
N LEU A 62 -1.89 -1.09 -9.50
CA LEU A 62 -1.36 -1.55 -10.79
C LEU A 62 -1.85 -0.62 -11.90
N TYR A 63 -0.91 -0.13 -12.70
CA TYR A 63 -1.18 0.76 -13.82
C TYR A 63 -1.03 -0.02 -15.12
N GLY A 64 -2.10 -0.62 -15.60
CA GLY A 64 -2.13 -1.40 -16.84
C GLY A 64 -3.25 -0.93 -17.76
N ALA A 65 -3.82 -1.86 -18.52
CA ALA A 65 -4.99 -1.59 -19.35
C ALA A 65 -6.15 -1.03 -18.52
N ALA A 66 -6.27 -1.46 -17.27
CA ALA A 66 -7.10 -0.85 -16.25
C ALA A 66 -6.25 -0.54 -15.03
N THR A 67 -6.58 0.52 -14.29
CA THR A 67 -5.91 0.83 -13.03
C THR A 67 -6.66 0.14 -11.89
N MET A 68 -5.95 -0.69 -11.15
CA MET A 68 -6.48 -1.43 -10.02
C MET A 68 -5.73 -1.08 -8.75
N MET A 69 -6.42 -1.11 -7.62
CA MET A 69 -5.83 -0.97 -6.30
C MET A 69 -6.30 -2.10 -5.40
N VAL A 70 -5.39 -2.68 -4.64
CA VAL A 70 -5.71 -3.65 -3.59
C VAL A 70 -5.25 -3.07 -2.27
N LEU A 71 -6.14 -3.07 -1.28
CA LEU A 71 -5.88 -2.49 0.03
C LEU A 71 -6.23 -3.50 1.12
N SER A 72 -5.28 -3.72 2.03
CA SER A 72 -5.47 -4.51 3.25
C SER A 72 -5.40 -3.60 4.46
N THR A 73 -6.37 -3.71 5.34
CA THR A 73 -6.41 -2.98 6.62
C THR A 73 -6.19 -3.90 7.82
N GLY A 74 -5.72 -5.12 7.60
CA GLY A 74 -5.48 -6.11 8.64
C GLY A 74 -6.67 -7.02 8.93
N LYS A 75 -7.88 -6.60 8.59
CA LYS A 75 -9.11 -7.40 8.78
C LYS A 75 -9.64 -7.96 7.49
N SER A 76 -9.45 -7.26 6.40
CA SER A 76 -9.95 -7.65 5.09
C SER A 76 -9.03 -7.12 4.00
N VAL A 77 -9.13 -7.73 2.83
CA VAL A 77 -8.42 -7.29 1.63
C VAL A 77 -9.46 -6.98 0.57
N ASN A 78 -9.45 -5.77 0.06
CA ASN A 78 -10.42 -5.30 -0.92
C ASN A 78 -9.71 -4.87 -2.21
N GLY A 79 -10.32 -5.20 -3.34
CA GLY A 79 -9.86 -4.77 -4.65
C GLY A 79 -10.76 -3.68 -5.22
N PHE A 80 -10.15 -2.74 -5.91
CA PHE A 80 -10.84 -1.61 -6.52
C PHE A 80 -10.36 -1.44 -7.96
N ILE A 81 -11.27 -1.03 -8.84
CA ILE A 81 -10.92 -0.58 -10.20
C ILE A 81 -11.24 0.89 -10.31
N LEU A 82 -10.32 1.65 -10.89
CA LEU A 82 -10.57 3.04 -11.22
C LEU A 82 -11.49 3.10 -12.44
N ASP A 83 -12.61 3.78 -12.26
CA ASP A 83 -13.52 4.11 -13.37
C ASP A 83 -13.14 5.47 -13.93
N PRO A 84 -12.55 5.54 -15.12
CA PRO A 84 -12.09 6.82 -15.67
C PRO A 84 -13.24 7.73 -16.06
N SER A 85 -14.45 7.21 -16.30
CA SER A 85 -15.59 8.04 -16.71
C SER A 85 -16.15 8.86 -15.57
N ILE A 86 -16.08 8.39 -14.34
CA ILE A 86 -16.54 9.11 -13.15
C ILE A 86 -15.41 9.51 -12.20
N GLY A 87 -14.17 9.07 -12.49
CA GLY A 87 -13.00 9.41 -11.68
C GLY A 87 -12.96 8.77 -10.29
N ASN A 88 -13.79 7.77 -10.02
CA ASN A 88 -13.89 7.10 -8.73
C ASN A 88 -13.41 5.66 -8.78
N LEU A 89 -12.91 5.19 -7.63
CA LEU A 89 -12.60 3.79 -7.43
C LEU A 89 -13.87 3.02 -7.10
N SER A 90 -14.15 1.99 -7.89
CA SER A 90 -15.29 1.09 -7.65
C SER A 90 -14.81 -0.22 -7.07
N SER A 91 -15.46 -0.70 -6.01
CA SER A 91 -15.15 -1.99 -5.43
C SER A 91 -15.57 -3.10 -6.38
N VAL A 92 -14.64 -3.97 -6.73
CA VAL A 92 -14.88 -5.05 -7.68
C VAL A 92 -14.89 -6.41 -6.99
N ILE A 93 -14.04 -6.57 -5.99
CA ILE A 93 -13.93 -7.81 -5.22
C ILE A 93 -13.99 -7.42 -3.76
N CYS A 94 -14.98 -7.96 -3.06
CA CYS A 94 -15.28 -7.50 -1.72
C CYS A 94 -14.38 -8.06 -0.64
N ASN A 95 -13.80 -9.23 -0.83
CA ASN A 95 -13.03 -9.84 0.25
C ASN A 95 -12.13 -10.98 -0.25
N TYR A 96 -10.84 -10.79 -0.13
CA TYR A 96 -9.86 -11.83 -0.44
C TYR A 96 -9.59 -12.76 0.74
N SER A 97 -10.06 -12.43 1.94
CA SER A 97 -9.80 -13.25 3.12
C SER A 97 -10.42 -14.64 3.03
N ASP A 98 -11.46 -14.79 2.23
CA ASP A 98 -12.13 -16.07 2.01
C ASP A 98 -11.38 -16.98 1.02
N ILE A 99 -10.34 -16.48 0.37
CA ILE A 99 -9.57 -17.21 -0.64
C ILE A 99 -8.28 -17.79 -0.04
N MET A 100 -7.87 -17.27 1.08
CA MET A 100 -6.69 -17.73 1.81
C MET A 100 -7.08 -18.51 3.06
#